data_257a4014eabcc64cf65f37040f4d4a61
#
_entry.id   257a4014eabcc64cf65f37040f4d4a61
#
_cell.length_a   1.000
_cell.length_b   1.000
_cell.length_c   1.000
_cell.angle_alpha   90.00
_cell.angle_beta   90.00
_cell.angle_gamma   90.00
#
_symmetry.space_group_name_H-M   'P 1'
#
loop_
_entity.id
_entity.type
_entity.pdbx_description
1 polymer ?
#
loop_
_entity_poly.entity_id
_entity_poly.type
_entity_poly.pdbx_seq_one_letter_code
_entity_poly.pdbx_strand_id
1 'polypeptide(L)'
;MKKNDFGVFEITLPAQNGQPAIPHDSKIKVSDSRVILKFVNTSKISFVTPNDHARQERLPAWITRVTQDLHVSPVYDARFWNPPQKYVFKNKRPAKPLSARIYEAHVGISSPEGKVATYKEFTRDTLPRIHNLGYNTIQLMAIMEHAYYASFGYQINSFFAASSRYGLPDDLKELIDTAHGMGITVLLDVVHSHASKNVLDGLNMFDGSDSAYFHEGGKGRHELWDSRLFNYGSHEVLRFLLSNLRFWMEEYQFDGFRFDGVTSMMYTHHGIGT
;
A
#
# COMPACT_ATOMS: atom_id res chain seq x y z
N MET A 1 13.43 21.84 -5.46
CA MET A 1 13.01 21.42 -4.10
C MET A 1 13.93 22.09 -3.10
N LYS A 2 13.38 22.47 -1.94
CA LYS A 2 14.19 22.92 -0.79
C LYS A 2 14.31 21.76 0.18
N LYS A 3 15.51 21.56 0.73
CA LYS A 3 15.72 20.60 1.81
C LYS A 3 15.34 21.30 3.12
N ASN A 4 14.43 20.69 3.90
CA ASN A 4 14.06 21.20 5.23
C ASN A 4 15.05 20.72 6.29
N ASP A 5 14.85 21.17 7.54
CA ASP A 5 15.74 20.86 8.68
C ASP A 5 15.75 19.36 9.03
N PHE A 6 14.78 18.59 8.60
CA PHE A 6 14.68 17.13 8.77
C PHE A 6 15.31 16.34 7.60
N GLY A 7 15.92 17.03 6.63
CA GLY A 7 16.52 16.39 5.47
C GLY A 7 15.53 16.04 4.34
N VAL A 8 14.27 16.42 4.47
CA VAL A 8 13.23 16.17 3.46
C VAL A 8 13.28 17.24 2.39
N PHE A 9 13.24 16.82 1.12
CA PHE A 9 13.18 17.73 -0.02
C PHE A 9 11.73 18.02 -0.38
N GLU A 10 11.35 19.29 -0.32
CA GLU A 10 9.99 19.78 -0.56
C GLU A 10 9.91 20.67 -1.78
N ILE A 11 8.82 20.57 -2.51
CA ILE A 11 8.44 21.49 -3.59
C ILE A 11 6.94 21.69 -3.58
N THR A 12 6.53 22.94 -3.67
CA THR A 12 5.13 23.31 -3.86
C THR A 12 4.92 23.71 -5.31
N LEU A 13 4.00 23.05 -5.97
CA LEU A 13 3.57 23.40 -7.33
C LEU A 13 2.24 24.12 -7.25
N PRO A 14 2.20 25.44 -7.49
CA PRO A 14 0.97 26.19 -7.43
C PRO A 14 -0.01 25.75 -8.54
N ALA A 15 -1.29 25.80 -8.25
CA ALA A 15 -2.33 25.62 -9.25
C ALA A 15 -2.18 26.68 -10.37
N GLN A 16 -2.45 26.29 -11.61
CA GLN A 16 -2.43 27.18 -12.76
C GLN A 16 -3.85 27.32 -13.32
N ASN A 17 -4.34 28.54 -13.47
CA ASN A 17 -5.70 28.82 -13.97
C ASN A 17 -6.80 28.04 -13.24
N GLY A 18 -6.67 27.89 -11.92
CA GLY A 18 -7.63 27.13 -11.10
C GLY A 18 -7.56 25.61 -11.25
N GLN A 19 -6.62 25.10 -12.02
CA GLN A 19 -6.39 23.66 -12.19
C GLN A 19 -5.18 23.20 -11.38
N PRO A 20 -5.20 21.96 -10.84
CA PRO A 20 -4.04 21.37 -10.18
C PRO A 20 -2.83 21.34 -11.13
N ALA A 21 -1.64 21.63 -10.60
CA ALA A 21 -0.41 21.61 -11.38
C ALA A 21 -0.09 20.20 -11.93
N ILE A 22 -0.58 19.14 -11.25
CA ILE A 22 -0.53 17.75 -11.72
C ILE A 22 -1.97 17.28 -11.91
N PRO A 23 -2.40 16.95 -13.13
CA PRO A 23 -3.73 16.40 -13.36
C PRO A 23 -3.96 15.07 -12.64
N HIS A 24 -5.21 14.78 -12.30
CA HIS A 24 -5.61 13.51 -11.74
C HIS A 24 -5.20 12.33 -12.65
N ASP A 25 -4.81 11.22 -12.06
CA ASP A 25 -4.37 9.97 -12.70
C ASP A 25 -3.14 10.10 -13.62
N SER A 26 -2.42 11.24 -13.55
CA SER A 26 -1.15 11.39 -14.27
C SER A 26 -0.13 10.38 -13.78
N LYS A 27 0.63 9.81 -14.71
CA LYS A 27 1.85 9.06 -14.37
C LYS A 27 2.89 10.03 -13.80
N ILE A 28 3.48 9.70 -12.64
CA ILE A 28 4.45 10.55 -11.97
C ILE A 28 5.84 9.96 -12.09
N LYS A 29 6.81 10.81 -12.42
CA LYS A 29 8.24 10.51 -12.33
C LYS A 29 8.95 11.60 -11.56
N VAL A 30 9.72 11.23 -10.55
CA VAL A 30 10.69 12.11 -9.91
C VAL A 30 12.08 11.69 -10.40
N SER A 31 12.80 12.62 -11.05
CA SER A 31 14.13 12.38 -11.55
C SER A 31 15.12 13.27 -10.80
N ASP A 32 16.15 12.70 -10.17
CA ASP A 32 17.24 13.45 -9.58
C ASP A 32 18.50 13.36 -10.44
N SER A 33 18.76 14.44 -11.16
CA SER A 33 20.10 14.90 -11.48
C SER A 33 20.07 16.42 -11.36
N ARG A 34 20.02 16.94 -10.10
CA ARG A 34 19.73 18.33 -9.75
C ARG A 34 18.32 18.75 -10.18
N VAL A 35 17.33 18.03 -9.63
CA VAL A 35 15.91 18.39 -9.54
C VAL A 35 15.36 19.17 -10.74
N ILE A 36 15.12 18.48 -11.82
CA ILE A 36 14.18 18.93 -12.84
C ILE A 36 12.96 18.01 -12.74
N LEU A 37 11.86 18.51 -12.14
CA LEU A 37 10.56 17.88 -12.29
C LEU A 37 10.15 18.03 -13.76
N LYS A 38 10.45 17.03 -14.56
CA LYS A 38 9.81 16.90 -15.88
C LYS A 38 8.56 16.06 -15.69
N PHE A 39 7.40 16.69 -15.87
CA PHE A 39 6.15 15.97 -16.11
C PHE A 39 6.26 15.31 -17.49
N VAL A 40 6.80 14.12 -17.52
CA VAL A 40 6.82 13.27 -18.69
C VAL A 40 6.06 12.01 -18.31
N ASN A 41 5.33 11.45 -19.23
CA ASN A 41 4.48 10.24 -19.16
C ASN A 41 5.09 9.00 -18.49
N THR A 42 5.89 9.14 -17.44
CA THR A 42 6.53 8.04 -16.71
C THR A 42 6.51 8.26 -15.19
N SER A 43 6.25 7.23 -14.46
CA SER A 43 5.76 7.16 -13.09
C SER A 43 6.79 6.75 -12.03
N LYS A 44 8.09 7.03 -12.20
CA LYS A 44 9.16 6.49 -11.33
C LYS A 44 10.07 7.57 -10.77
N ILE A 45 10.58 7.35 -9.54
CA ILE A 45 11.73 8.08 -9.01
C ILE A 45 12.98 7.60 -9.71
N SER A 46 13.83 8.52 -10.16
CA SER A 46 15.12 8.21 -10.72
C SER A 46 16.22 8.82 -9.86
N PHE A 47 17.20 8.07 -9.52
CA PHE A 47 18.42 8.50 -8.82
C PHE A 47 19.65 7.89 -9.46
N VAL A 48 20.81 8.46 -9.13
CA VAL A 48 22.11 7.96 -9.59
C VAL A 48 22.81 7.33 -8.39
N THR A 49 23.19 6.06 -8.54
CA THR A 49 23.92 5.36 -7.48
C THR A 49 25.33 5.93 -7.32
N PRO A 50 25.83 6.11 -6.08
CA PRO A 50 27.17 6.65 -5.85
C PRO A 50 28.29 5.79 -6.43
N ASN A 51 28.08 4.48 -6.54
CA ASN A 51 29.13 3.52 -6.87
C ASN A 51 29.33 3.32 -8.37
N ASP A 52 28.27 3.37 -9.18
CA ASP A 52 28.35 3.06 -10.61
C ASP A 52 27.84 4.18 -11.51
N HIS A 53 27.33 5.27 -10.90
CA HIS A 53 26.70 6.39 -11.59
C HIS A 53 25.52 5.97 -12.51
N ALA A 54 25.02 4.74 -12.34
CA ALA A 54 23.89 4.25 -13.12
C ALA A 54 22.60 4.92 -12.66
N ARG A 55 21.79 5.33 -13.64
CA ARG A 55 20.46 5.88 -13.37
C ARG A 55 19.50 4.74 -13.03
N GLN A 56 18.93 4.79 -11.84
CA GLN A 56 17.94 3.84 -11.39
C GLN A 56 16.55 4.49 -11.27
N GLU A 57 15.51 3.74 -11.54
CA GLU A 57 14.13 4.19 -11.45
C GLU A 57 13.37 3.38 -10.42
N ARG A 58 12.61 4.07 -9.54
CA ARG A 58 11.77 3.45 -8.51
C ARG A 58 10.41 4.13 -8.46
N LEU A 59 9.40 3.40 -8.00
CA LEU A 59 8.13 4.00 -7.63
C LEU A 59 8.31 4.84 -6.36
N PRO A 60 7.58 5.96 -6.20
CA PRO A 60 7.58 6.69 -4.93
C PRO A 60 7.09 5.78 -3.79
N ALA A 61 7.87 5.67 -2.69
CA ALA A 61 7.54 4.75 -1.59
C ALA A 61 6.17 5.07 -0.92
N TRP A 62 5.74 6.32 -0.97
CA TRP A 62 4.49 6.83 -0.39
C TRP A 62 3.38 7.01 -1.44
N ILE A 63 3.50 6.34 -2.57
CA ILE A 63 2.48 6.44 -3.64
C ILE A 63 1.17 5.79 -3.18
N THR A 64 0.07 6.48 -3.40
CA THR A 64 -1.27 6.04 -2.95
C THR A 64 -2.05 5.28 -4.00
N ARG A 65 -1.57 5.26 -5.24
CA ARG A 65 -2.14 4.46 -6.32
C ARG A 65 -1.06 4.02 -7.30
N VAL A 66 -1.10 2.77 -7.66
CA VAL A 66 -0.31 2.19 -8.75
C VAL A 66 -1.23 1.39 -9.66
N THR A 67 -0.81 1.22 -10.91
CA THR A 67 -1.52 0.39 -11.89
C THR A 67 -0.54 -0.44 -12.68
N GLN A 68 -0.96 -1.60 -13.16
CA GLN A 68 -0.17 -2.46 -14.02
C GLN A 68 -0.88 -2.65 -15.36
N ASP A 69 -0.14 -2.54 -16.45
CA ASP A 69 -0.59 -2.92 -17.79
C ASP A 69 0.32 -4.03 -18.31
N LEU A 70 -0.13 -5.26 -18.19
CA LEU A 70 0.64 -6.44 -18.58
C LEU A 70 0.93 -6.51 -20.09
N HIS A 71 0.19 -5.78 -20.92
CA HIS A 71 0.48 -5.68 -22.35
C HIS A 71 1.69 -4.77 -22.63
N VAL A 72 2.02 -3.88 -21.70
CA VAL A 72 3.12 -2.93 -21.84
C VAL A 72 4.31 -3.36 -20.99
N SER A 73 4.09 -3.66 -19.71
CA SER A 73 5.15 -4.01 -18.76
C SER A 73 4.59 -4.78 -17.57
N PRO A 74 5.32 -5.76 -17.03
CA PRO A 74 4.98 -6.40 -15.76
C PRO A 74 5.24 -5.49 -14.54
N VAL A 75 5.94 -4.38 -14.72
CA VAL A 75 6.27 -3.43 -13.65
C VAL A 75 5.14 -2.42 -13.48
N TYR A 76 4.76 -2.13 -12.25
CA TYR A 76 3.72 -1.15 -11.93
C TYR A 76 4.15 0.27 -12.29
N ASP A 77 3.15 1.10 -12.58
CA ASP A 77 3.27 2.54 -12.77
C ASP A 77 2.63 3.29 -11.60
N ALA A 78 3.32 4.31 -11.07
CA ALA A 78 2.73 5.21 -10.08
C ALA A 78 1.72 6.17 -10.75
N ARG A 79 0.57 6.37 -10.09
CA ARG A 79 -0.50 7.26 -10.54
C ARG A 79 -0.76 8.34 -9.49
N PHE A 80 -0.89 9.58 -9.94
CA PHE A 80 -1.26 10.69 -9.05
C PHE A 80 -2.77 10.66 -8.78
N TRP A 81 -3.16 10.07 -7.66
CA TRP A 81 -4.56 9.98 -7.28
C TRP A 81 -5.03 11.29 -6.63
N ASN A 82 -5.70 12.12 -7.39
CA ASN A 82 -6.30 13.39 -6.93
C ASN A 82 -7.58 13.65 -7.71
N PRO A 83 -8.67 12.88 -7.48
CA PRO A 83 -9.91 13.02 -8.21
C PRO A 83 -10.52 14.40 -8.00
N PRO A 84 -11.16 14.99 -9.02
CA PRO A 84 -11.83 16.29 -8.91
C PRO A 84 -12.92 16.31 -7.82
N GLN A 85 -13.59 15.17 -7.62
CA GLN A 85 -14.55 14.94 -6.54
C GLN A 85 -13.98 13.88 -5.62
N LYS A 86 -13.59 14.30 -4.41
CA LYS A 86 -13.11 13.38 -3.39
C LYS A 86 -14.26 12.55 -2.84
N TYR A 87 -13.99 11.29 -2.53
CA TYR A 87 -14.96 10.43 -1.86
C TYR A 87 -15.34 11.03 -0.50
N VAL A 88 -16.64 11.10 -0.21
CA VAL A 88 -17.18 11.58 1.06
C VAL A 88 -17.91 10.42 1.74
N PHE A 89 -17.43 10.02 2.90
CA PHE A 89 -18.08 9.01 3.71
C PHE A 89 -19.45 9.48 4.18
N LYS A 90 -20.46 8.62 4.04
CA LYS A 90 -21.87 8.90 4.36
C LYS A 90 -22.24 8.36 5.73
N ASN A 91 -21.56 7.31 6.17
CA ASN A 91 -21.88 6.61 7.41
C ASN A 91 -20.79 6.87 8.45
N LYS A 92 -21.20 6.98 9.71
CA LYS A 92 -20.26 7.08 10.83
C LYS A 92 -19.68 5.70 11.14
N ARG A 93 -18.45 5.68 11.61
CA ARG A 93 -17.83 4.47 12.17
C ARG A 93 -18.74 3.89 13.26
N PRO A 94 -19.01 2.58 13.26
CA PRO A 94 -19.79 1.94 14.30
C PRO A 94 -19.05 2.00 15.64
N ALA A 95 -19.80 1.88 16.75
CA ALA A 95 -19.18 1.70 18.05
C ALA A 95 -18.39 0.40 18.09
N LYS A 96 -17.26 0.40 18.80
CA LYS A 96 -16.45 -0.81 18.99
C LYS A 96 -17.32 -1.92 19.61
N PRO A 97 -17.41 -3.09 18.99
CA PRO A 97 -18.24 -4.17 19.51
C PRO A 97 -17.67 -4.71 20.83
N LEU A 98 -18.56 -4.93 21.83
CA LEU A 98 -18.16 -5.54 23.10
C LEU A 98 -17.67 -6.98 22.92
N SER A 99 -18.25 -7.69 21.96
CA SER A 99 -17.85 -9.04 21.55
C SER A 99 -17.73 -9.09 20.05
N ALA A 100 -16.50 -9.16 19.57
CA ALA A 100 -16.21 -9.20 18.13
C ALA A 100 -16.49 -10.61 17.58
N ARG A 101 -17.36 -10.68 16.58
CA ARG A 101 -17.54 -11.84 15.71
C ARG A 101 -16.94 -11.50 14.38
N ILE A 102 -15.71 -11.99 14.15
CA ILE A 102 -14.86 -11.58 13.02
C ILE A 102 -15.04 -12.54 11.86
N TYR A 103 -15.30 -12.00 10.68
CA TYR A 103 -15.25 -12.71 9.41
C TYR A 103 -13.98 -12.28 8.67
N GLU A 104 -13.06 -13.20 8.47
CA GLU A 104 -11.87 -12.97 7.65
C GLU A 104 -12.22 -13.17 6.18
N ALA A 105 -11.86 -12.22 5.33
CA ALA A 105 -12.23 -12.22 3.92
C ALA A 105 -11.11 -11.73 3.01
N HIS A 106 -10.91 -12.44 1.90
CA HIS A 106 -10.06 -12.01 0.80
C HIS A 106 -10.95 -11.50 -0.34
N VAL A 107 -10.81 -10.23 -0.71
CA VAL A 107 -11.67 -9.59 -1.72
C VAL A 107 -11.63 -10.35 -3.05
N GLY A 108 -10.43 -10.63 -3.56
CA GLY A 108 -10.26 -11.20 -4.90
C GLY A 108 -10.81 -12.62 -5.11
N ILE A 109 -10.94 -13.42 -4.02
CA ILE A 109 -11.49 -14.78 -4.11
C ILE A 109 -12.91 -14.91 -3.53
N SER A 110 -13.61 -13.80 -3.36
CA SER A 110 -14.94 -13.76 -2.75
C SER A 110 -16.07 -14.14 -3.72
N SER A 111 -15.79 -14.34 -5.00
CA SER A 111 -16.77 -14.74 -6.01
C SER A 111 -16.69 -16.24 -6.32
N PRO A 112 -17.81 -16.92 -6.59
CA PRO A 112 -17.80 -18.28 -7.12
C PRO A 112 -17.35 -18.36 -8.60
N GLU A 113 -17.24 -17.23 -9.28
CA GLU A 113 -16.79 -17.18 -10.67
C GLU A 113 -15.27 -17.35 -10.75
N GLY A 114 -14.76 -17.93 -11.83
CA GLY A 114 -13.33 -18.14 -12.09
C GLY A 114 -12.57 -16.86 -12.45
N LYS A 115 -12.81 -15.79 -11.71
CA LYS A 115 -12.18 -14.46 -11.89
C LYS A 115 -11.79 -13.84 -10.55
N VAL A 116 -10.97 -12.81 -10.61
CA VAL A 116 -10.68 -11.95 -9.45
C VAL A 116 -11.89 -11.05 -9.19
N ALA A 117 -12.49 -11.13 -8.00
CA ALA A 117 -13.58 -10.26 -7.59
C ALA A 117 -13.09 -8.85 -7.25
N THR A 118 -13.98 -7.88 -7.41
CA THR A 118 -13.71 -6.45 -7.17
C THR A 118 -14.25 -5.99 -5.82
N TYR A 119 -13.78 -4.82 -5.34
CA TYR A 119 -14.35 -4.14 -4.17
C TYR A 119 -15.86 -3.95 -4.31
N LYS A 120 -16.34 -3.57 -5.51
CA LYS A 120 -17.77 -3.38 -5.77
C LYS A 120 -18.57 -4.67 -5.68
N GLU A 121 -18.04 -5.74 -6.25
CA GLU A 121 -18.69 -7.07 -6.17
C GLU A 121 -18.73 -7.57 -4.72
N PHE A 122 -17.64 -7.39 -3.97
CA PHE A 122 -17.61 -7.73 -2.56
C PHE A 122 -18.66 -6.94 -1.77
N THR A 123 -18.76 -5.63 -2.00
CA THR A 123 -19.73 -4.75 -1.35
C THR A 123 -21.16 -5.17 -1.65
N ARG A 124 -21.47 -5.49 -2.91
CA ARG A 124 -22.82 -5.86 -3.35
C ARG A 124 -23.24 -7.27 -2.93
N ASP A 125 -22.34 -8.24 -3.04
CA ASP A 125 -22.72 -9.66 -2.97
C ASP A 125 -22.26 -10.33 -1.69
N THR A 126 -21.07 -10.00 -1.16
CA THR A 126 -20.45 -10.68 -0.02
C THR A 126 -20.79 -10.00 1.29
N LEU A 127 -20.71 -8.68 1.36
CA LEU A 127 -20.93 -7.91 2.57
C LEU A 127 -22.32 -8.13 3.18
N PRO A 128 -23.43 -8.15 2.41
CA PRO A 128 -24.77 -8.45 2.97
C PRO A 128 -24.87 -9.87 3.56
N ARG A 129 -24.19 -10.85 2.96
CA ARG A 129 -24.17 -12.22 3.49
C ARG A 129 -23.47 -12.28 4.84
N ILE A 130 -22.32 -11.61 4.99
CA ILE A 130 -21.58 -11.53 6.24
C ILE A 130 -22.44 -10.89 7.33
N HIS A 131 -23.12 -9.79 7.01
CA HIS A 131 -24.04 -9.11 7.92
C HIS A 131 -25.20 -10.04 8.36
N ASN A 132 -25.86 -10.70 7.39
CA ASN A 132 -27.00 -11.59 7.66
C ASN A 132 -26.62 -12.83 8.49
N LEU A 133 -25.36 -13.27 8.41
CA LEU A 133 -24.83 -14.34 9.26
C LEU A 133 -24.52 -13.88 10.69
N GLY A 134 -24.72 -12.59 11.00
CA GLY A 134 -24.55 -12.03 12.33
C GLY A 134 -23.13 -11.65 12.72
N TYR A 135 -22.20 -11.59 11.77
CA TYR A 135 -20.87 -11.03 12.00
C TYR A 135 -20.96 -9.51 12.17
N ASN A 136 -20.18 -8.97 13.09
CA ASN A 136 -20.14 -7.53 13.37
C ASN A 136 -18.75 -6.91 13.11
N THR A 137 -17.83 -7.71 12.62
CA THR A 137 -16.46 -7.29 12.26
C THR A 137 -16.01 -8.06 11.03
N ILE A 138 -15.42 -7.36 10.08
CA ILE A 138 -14.73 -7.96 8.94
C ILE A 138 -13.24 -7.67 9.08
N GLN A 139 -12.41 -8.69 8.88
CA GLN A 139 -10.98 -8.56 8.70
C GLN A 139 -10.68 -8.75 7.22
N LEU A 140 -10.33 -7.66 6.52
CA LEU A 140 -9.87 -7.75 5.14
C LEU A 140 -8.42 -8.23 5.12
N MET A 141 -8.18 -9.39 4.51
CA MET A 141 -6.83 -9.90 4.24
C MET A 141 -6.06 -8.86 3.41
N ALA A 142 -4.73 -8.90 3.52
CA ALA A 142 -3.81 -7.92 2.96
C ALA A 142 -4.23 -7.40 1.58
N ILE A 143 -4.73 -6.16 1.52
CA ILE A 143 -5.22 -5.50 0.29
C ILE A 143 -4.27 -4.43 -0.23
N MET A 144 -3.13 -4.21 0.43
CA MET A 144 -2.09 -3.33 -0.10
C MET A 144 -1.55 -3.89 -1.42
N GLU A 145 -1.09 -3.02 -2.31
CA GLU A 145 -0.69 -3.48 -3.64
C GLU A 145 0.47 -4.47 -3.62
N HIS A 146 0.29 -5.54 -4.37
CA HIS A 146 1.22 -6.67 -4.47
C HIS A 146 1.26 -7.21 -5.89
N ALA A 147 2.45 -7.51 -6.42
CA ALA A 147 2.60 -8.04 -7.77
C ALA A 147 2.24 -9.54 -7.84
N TYR A 148 2.70 -10.31 -6.86
CA TYR A 148 2.50 -11.76 -6.80
C TYR A 148 1.13 -12.09 -6.21
N TYR A 149 0.14 -12.35 -7.07
CA TYR A 149 -1.25 -12.60 -6.65
C TYR A 149 -1.38 -13.83 -5.74
N ALA A 150 -0.62 -14.90 -6.00
CA ALA A 150 -0.65 -16.11 -5.18
C ALA A 150 -0.09 -15.92 -3.76
N SER A 151 0.50 -14.74 -3.44
CA SER A 151 0.80 -14.37 -2.06
C SER A 151 -0.43 -13.96 -1.26
N PHE A 152 -1.59 -13.85 -1.86
CA PHE A 152 -2.83 -13.34 -1.26
C PHE A 152 -2.70 -11.94 -0.65
N GLY A 153 -1.73 -11.15 -1.11
CA GLY A 153 -1.43 -9.81 -0.61
C GLY A 153 -0.33 -9.75 0.44
N TYR A 154 0.25 -10.89 0.83
CA TYR A 154 1.29 -10.93 1.88
C TYR A 154 2.70 -10.63 1.38
N GLN A 155 2.91 -10.38 0.07
CA GLN A 155 4.16 -9.85 -0.48
C GLN A 155 3.94 -8.44 -1.06
N ILE A 156 3.89 -7.45 -0.18
CA ILE A 156 3.52 -6.08 -0.52
C ILE A 156 4.64 -5.39 -1.31
N ASN A 157 4.24 -4.71 -2.41
CA ASN A 157 5.09 -3.83 -3.21
C ASN A 157 4.91 -2.36 -2.82
N SER A 158 3.65 -1.90 -2.70
CA SER A 158 3.30 -0.50 -2.42
C SER A 158 2.38 -0.40 -1.21
N PHE A 159 2.92 0.05 -0.08
CA PHE A 159 2.27 0.03 1.23
C PHE A 159 1.11 1.03 1.36
N PHE A 160 1.14 2.13 0.63
CA PHE A 160 0.12 3.18 0.68
C PHE A 160 -0.92 3.07 -0.44
N ALA A 161 -0.81 2.06 -1.30
CA ALA A 161 -1.74 1.86 -2.41
C ALA A 161 -2.67 0.66 -2.15
N ALA A 162 -3.98 0.88 -2.28
CA ALA A 162 -4.93 -0.22 -2.35
C ALA A 162 -4.72 -0.99 -3.65
N SER A 163 -4.81 -2.32 -3.60
CA SER A 163 -4.59 -3.18 -4.77
C SER A 163 -5.50 -2.77 -5.94
N SER A 164 -4.86 -2.36 -7.02
CA SER A 164 -5.53 -1.93 -8.25
C SER A 164 -6.24 -3.07 -8.97
N ARG A 165 -5.89 -4.30 -8.62
CA ARG A 165 -6.51 -5.52 -9.16
C ARG A 165 -7.98 -5.65 -8.76
N TYR A 166 -8.36 -5.09 -7.60
CA TYR A 166 -9.72 -5.17 -7.09
C TYR A 166 -10.58 -3.93 -7.40
N GLY A 167 -10.00 -2.87 -7.96
CA GLY A 167 -10.74 -1.66 -8.35
C GLY A 167 -10.03 -0.35 -8.02
N LEU A 168 -10.82 0.70 -7.84
CA LEU A 168 -10.34 2.04 -7.53
C LEU A 168 -10.20 2.25 -6.01
N PRO A 169 -9.38 3.22 -5.57
CA PRO A 169 -9.34 3.63 -4.16
C PRO A 169 -10.72 3.97 -3.60
N ASP A 170 -11.55 4.66 -4.37
CA ASP A 170 -12.89 5.06 -3.94
C ASP A 170 -13.86 3.86 -3.83
N ASP A 171 -13.65 2.78 -4.61
CA ASP A 171 -14.43 1.54 -4.48
C ASP A 171 -14.15 0.84 -3.13
N LEU A 172 -12.91 0.89 -2.64
CA LEU A 172 -12.58 0.40 -1.30
C LEU A 172 -13.18 1.28 -0.20
N LYS A 173 -13.18 2.62 -0.39
CA LYS A 173 -13.85 3.53 0.54
C LYS A 173 -15.35 3.26 0.60
N GLU A 174 -15.99 3.00 -0.54
CA GLU A 174 -17.41 2.62 -0.62
C GLU A 174 -17.70 1.30 0.12
N LEU A 175 -16.81 0.32 0.01
CA LEU A 175 -16.92 -0.94 0.75
C LEU A 175 -16.94 -0.68 2.26
N ILE A 176 -15.97 0.09 2.76
CA ILE A 176 -15.85 0.40 4.19
C ILE A 176 -17.03 1.25 4.67
N ASP A 177 -17.41 2.26 3.91
CA ASP A 177 -18.56 3.13 4.22
C ASP A 177 -19.86 2.32 4.29
N THR A 178 -20.08 1.40 3.35
CA THR A 178 -21.24 0.50 3.35
C THR A 178 -21.22 -0.44 4.56
N ALA A 179 -20.05 -0.99 4.92
CA ALA A 179 -19.90 -1.82 6.11
C ALA A 179 -20.25 -1.04 7.39
N HIS A 180 -19.78 0.21 7.50
CA HIS A 180 -20.14 1.10 8.61
C HIS A 180 -21.65 1.35 8.68
N GLY A 181 -22.30 1.56 7.52
CA GLY A 181 -23.76 1.71 7.43
C GLY A 181 -24.55 0.47 7.90
N MET A 182 -23.93 -0.70 7.83
CA MET A 182 -24.46 -1.97 8.34
C MET A 182 -24.07 -2.23 9.81
N GLY A 183 -23.34 -1.32 10.48
CA GLY A 183 -22.85 -1.51 11.83
C GLY A 183 -21.67 -2.48 11.95
N ILE A 184 -20.95 -2.74 10.85
CA ILE A 184 -19.82 -3.66 10.78
C ILE A 184 -18.53 -2.87 10.93
N THR A 185 -17.69 -3.24 11.90
CA THR A 185 -16.30 -2.78 12.07
C THR A 185 -15.40 -3.40 11.00
N VAL A 186 -14.49 -2.62 10.42
CA VAL A 186 -13.58 -3.12 9.37
C VAL A 186 -12.13 -3.04 9.83
N LEU A 187 -11.49 -4.19 9.92
CA LEU A 187 -10.08 -4.34 10.25
C LEU A 187 -9.26 -4.58 8.98
N LEU A 188 -8.06 -4.01 8.94
CA LEU A 188 -7.09 -4.27 7.89
C LEU A 188 -6.02 -5.22 8.39
N ASP A 189 -5.76 -6.27 7.63
CA ASP A 189 -4.59 -7.12 7.82
C ASP A 189 -3.36 -6.41 7.23
N VAL A 190 -2.40 -6.09 8.09
CA VAL A 190 -1.17 -5.37 7.72
C VAL A 190 0.04 -6.28 7.86
N VAL A 191 0.91 -6.24 6.84
CA VAL A 191 2.14 -7.01 6.78
C VAL A 191 3.31 -6.05 7.02
N HIS A 192 3.61 -5.77 8.27
CA HIS A 192 4.73 -4.93 8.66
C HIS A 192 5.96 -5.74 9.07
N SER A 193 5.87 -7.07 9.00
CA SER A 193 6.99 -7.98 9.26
C SER A 193 7.99 -8.03 8.13
N HIS A 194 7.53 -7.89 6.89
CA HIS A 194 8.36 -8.01 5.69
C HIS A 194 7.72 -7.29 4.48
N ALA A 195 8.45 -7.25 3.39
CA ALA A 195 7.99 -6.77 2.10
C ALA A 195 8.45 -7.68 0.96
N SER A 196 7.87 -7.51 -0.23
CA SER A 196 8.32 -8.22 -1.41
C SER A 196 9.79 -7.89 -1.74
N LYS A 197 10.47 -8.80 -2.41
CA LYS A 197 11.85 -8.59 -2.88
C LYS A 197 11.94 -7.80 -4.20
N ASN A 198 10.83 -7.30 -4.71
CA ASN A 198 10.78 -6.57 -5.97
C ASN A 198 11.61 -5.28 -5.90
N VAL A 199 12.45 -5.09 -6.94
CA VAL A 199 13.36 -3.95 -7.03
C VAL A 199 12.74 -2.79 -7.78
N LEU A 200 12.06 -3.04 -8.90
CA LEU A 200 11.57 -1.98 -9.80
C LEU A 200 10.30 -1.29 -9.32
N ASP A 201 9.45 -2.03 -8.60
CA ASP A 201 8.13 -1.59 -8.15
C ASP A 201 7.85 -1.88 -6.66
N GLY A 202 8.90 -2.24 -5.91
CA GLY A 202 8.88 -2.45 -4.46
C GLY A 202 9.89 -1.56 -3.74
N LEU A 203 10.10 -1.87 -2.45
CA LEU A 203 11.04 -1.14 -1.59
C LEU A 203 12.46 -1.71 -1.61
N ASN A 204 12.66 -2.91 -2.20
CA ASN A 204 13.97 -3.54 -2.24
C ASN A 204 14.93 -2.75 -3.13
N MET A 205 16.16 -2.55 -2.67
CA MET A 205 17.18 -1.75 -3.37
C MET A 205 16.68 -0.33 -3.72
N PHE A 206 15.87 0.27 -2.84
CA PHE A 206 15.16 1.51 -3.13
C PHE A 206 16.10 2.67 -3.48
N ASP A 207 17.18 2.84 -2.74
CA ASP A 207 18.24 3.85 -2.97
C ASP A 207 19.48 3.28 -3.67
N GLY A 208 19.41 2.05 -4.17
CA GLY A 208 20.53 1.32 -4.75
C GLY A 208 21.30 0.45 -3.75
N SER A 209 21.03 0.60 -2.45
CA SER A 209 21.53 -0.30 -1.41
C SER A 209 20.44 -1.31 -0.99
N ASP A 210 20.84 -2.42 -0.37
CA ASP A 210 19.89 -3.39 0.17
C ASP A 210 19.41 -3.03 1.60
N SER A 211 19.89 -1.92 2.17
CA SER A 211 19.68 -1.49 3.55
C SER A 211 18.79 -0.25 3.72
N ALA A 212 18.21 0.29 2.63
CA ALA A 212 17.35 1.49 2.71
C ALA A 212 16.16 1.33 3.68
N TYR A 213 15.47 0.20 3.60
CA TYR A 213 14.34 -0.15 4.47
C TYR A 213 14.61 -1.40 5.29
N PHE A 214 15.52 -2.25 4.86
CA PHE A 214 15.70 -3.60 5.35
C PHE A 214 17.05 -3.76 6.08
N HIS A 215 17.21 -4.86 6.77
CA HIS A 215 18.54 -5.24 7.24
C HIS A 215 19.43 -5.59 6.05
N GLU A 216 20.71 -5.32 6.17
CA GLU A 216 21.71 -5.63 5.16
C GLU A 216 22.02 -7.12 5.09
N GLY A 217 22.29 -7.62 3.87
CA GLY A 217 22.74 -8.98 3.60
C GLY A 217 21.72 -10.06 4.02
N GLY A 218 22.22 -11.16 4.54
CA GLY A 218 21.42 -12.34 4.92
C GLY A 218 20.38 -12.05 6.01
N LYS A 219 20.70 -11.16 6.98
CA LYS A 219 19.77 -10.77 8.04
C LYS A 219 18.51 -10.07 7.49
N GLY A 220 18.61 -9.43 6.32
CA GLY A 220 17.48 -8.76 5.65
C GLY A 220 16.65 -9.67 4.77
N ARG A 221 16.85 -10.99 4.82
CA ARG A 221 16.13 -11.96 3.99
C ARG A 221 15.32 -12.93 4.84
N HIS A 222 14.08 -13.12 4.49
CA HIS A 222 13.25 -14.17 5.05
C HIS A 222 13.22 -15.34 4.06
N GLU A 223 14.06 -16.35 4.28
CA GLU A 223 14.24 -17.46 3.33
C GLU A 223 12.95 -18.23 3.06
N LEU A 224 12.18 -18.52 4.11
CA LEU A 224 10.93 -19.27 4.01
C LEU A 224 9.85 -18.54 3.20
N TRP A 225 9.75 -17.21 3.33
CA TRP A 225 8.73 -16.40 2.65
C TRP A 225 9.26 -15.67 1.43
N ASP A 226 10.54 -15.88 1.07
CA ASP A 226 11.19 -15.22 -0.07
C ASP A 226 10.96 -13.71 -0.12
N SER A 227 11.19 -13.04 1.02
CA SER A 227 10.85 -11.64 1.26
C SER A 227 11.98 -10.89 1.95
N ARG A 228 11.81 -9.56 2.13
CA ARG A 228 12.78 -8.69 2.81
C ARG A 228 12.28 -8.30 4.19
N LEU A 229 13.18 -8.34 5.19
CA LEU A 229 12.89 -8.04 6.60
C LEU A 229 13.26 -6.59 6.95
N PHE A 230 12.28 -5.84 7.47
CA PHE A 230 12.45 -4.45 7.85
C PHE A 230 13.46 -4.26 8.97
N ASN A 231 14.25 -3.19 8.86
CA ASN A 231 15.16 -2.74 9.93
C ASN A 231 14.46 -1.77 10.87
N TYR A 232 13.78 -2.27 11.89
CA TYR A 232 13.07 -1.45 12.88
C TYR A 232 14.01 -0.59 13.76
N GLY A 233 15.33 -0.80 13.70
CA GLY A 233 16.31 0.08 14.31
C GLY A 233 16.46 1.42 13.59
N SER A 234 15.98 1.54 12.36
CA SER A 234 15.98 2.79 11.60
C SER A 234 14.74 3.63 11.93
N HIS A 235 14.97 4.88 12.36
CA HIS A 235 13.89 5.83 12.64
C HIS A 235 12.99 6.06 11.43
N GLU A 236 13.54 6.16 10.23
CA GLU A 236 12.78 6.38 9.01
C GLU A 236 11.91 5.18 8.62
N VAL A 237 12.36 3.97 8.90
CA VAL A 237 11.55 2.75 8.71
C VAL A 237 10.37 2.73 9.68
N LEU A 238 10.59 3.05 10.97
CA LEU A 238 9.50 3.16 11.94
C LEU A 238 8.51 4.26 11.54
N ARG A 239 9.02 5.43 11.12
CA ARG A 239 8.17 6.52 10.62
C ARG A 239 7.32 6.10 9.43
N PHE A 240 7.91 5.38 8.46
CA PHE A 240 7.21 4.83 7.30
C PHE A 240 6.07 3.90 7.71
N LEU A 241 6.34 2.93 8.57
CA LEU A 241 5.36 1.94 9.01
C LEU A 241 4.25 2.56 9.87
N LEU A 242 4.58 3.46 10.80
CA LEU A 242 3.58 4.17 11.61
C LEU A 242 2.71 5.10 10.77
N SER A 243 3.31 5.81 9.81
CA SER A 243 2.55 6.66 8.88
C SER A 243 1.63 5.83 7.98
N ASN A 244 2.02 4.59 7.66
CA ASN A 244 1.18 3.66 6.91
C ASN A 244 -0.10 3.31 7.67
N LEU A 245 -0.02 2.98 8.96
CA LEU A 245 -1.20 2.74 9.80
C LEU A 245 -2.09 3.99 9.86
N ARG A 246 -1.50 5.15 10.10
CA ARG A 246 -2.23 6.41 10.15
C ARG A 246 -2.98 6.68 8.83
N PHE A 247 -2.31 6.47 7.70
CA PHE A 247 -2.90 6.65 6.37
C PHE A 247 -4.15 5.77 6.17
N TRP A 248 -4.09 4.50 6.50
CA TRP A 248 -5.22 3.59 6.37
C TRP A 248 -6.39 3.95 7.29
N MET A 249 -6.10 4.47 8.48
CA MET A 249 -7.13 4.95 9.40
C MET A 249 -7.75 6.28 8.96
N GLU A 250 -6.97 7.22 8.45
CA GLU A 250 -7.44 8.56 8.08
C GLU A 250 -8.06 8.59 6.69
N GLU A 251 -7.40 7.97 5.70
CA GLU A 251 -7.84 8.04 4.30
C GLU A 251 -8.96 7.04 3.98
N TYR A 252 -8.90 5.83 4.54
CA TYR A 252 -9.88 4.77 4.27
C TYR A 252 -10.83 4.50 5.42
N GLN A 253 -10.61 5.08 6.58
CA GLN A 253 -11.42 4.90 7.78
C GLN A 253 -11.49 3.46 8.30
N PHE A 254 -10.43 2.67 8.13
CA PHE A 254 -10.32 1.40 8.85
C PHE A 254 -10.42 1.61 10.37
N ASP A 255 -11.05 0.69 11.08
CA ASP A 255 -11.31 0.78 12.53
C ASP A 255 -10.19 0.18 13.38
N GLY A 256 -9.30 -0.58 12.77
CA GLY A 256 -8.17 -1.21 13.44
C GLY A 256 -7.39 -2.14 12.52
N PHE A 257 -6.46 -2.88 13.12
CA PHE A 257 -5.50 -3.71 12.38
C PHE A 257 -5.38 -5.09 12.99
N ARG A 258 -5.12 -6.07 12.13
CA ARG A 258 -4.50 -7.34 12.47
C ARG A 258 -3.07 -7.32 11.91
N PHE A 259 -2.09 -7.62 12.72
CA PHE A 259 -0.69 -7.69 12.29
C PHE A 259 -0.31 -9.11 11.90
N ASP A 260 0.14 -9.29 10.67
CA ASP A 260 0.68 -10.56 10.19
C ASP A 260 2.16 -10.72 10.54
N GLY A 261 2.59 -11.97 10.75
CA GLY A 261 3.99 -12.30 10.93
C GLY A 261 4.62 -11.73 12.21
N VAL A 262 3.87 -11.58 13.30
CA VAL A 262 4.32 -10.97 14.56
C VAL A 262 5.55 -11.66 15.14
N THR A 263 5.66 -12.98 15.02
CA THR A 263 6.86 -13.73 15.44
C THR A 263 8.11 -13.22 14.72
N SER A 264 8.00 -12.96 13.41
CA SER A 264 9.09 -12.39 12.60
C SER A 264 9.46 -10.96 13.03
N MET A 265 8.51 -10.20 13.60
CA MET A 265 8.77 -8.85 14.11
C MET A 265 9.42 -8.85 15.49
N MET A 266 9.05 -9.79 16.36
CA MET A 266 9.42 -9.80 17.78
C MET A 266 10.73 -10.52 18.10
N TYR A 267 11.10 -11.53 17.33
CA TYR A 267 12.26 -12.37 17.60
C TYR A 267 13.42 -12.05 16.65
N THR A 268 14.63 -12.05 17.18
CA THR A 268 15.85 -11.78 16.40
C THR A 268 16.14 -12.84 15.33
N HIS A 269 15.66 -14.05 15.52
CA HIS A 269 15.73 -15.14 14.54
C HIS A 269 14.55 -15.13 13.56
N HIS A 270 13.65 -14.15 13.64
CA HIS A 270 12.49 -13.96 12.75
C HIS A 270 11.54 -15.15 12.62
N GLY A 271 11.57 -16.08 13.57
CA GLY A 271 10.80 -17.34 13.50
C GLY A 271 11.32 -18.34 12.47
N ILE A 272 12.50 -18.11 11.91
CA ILE A 272 13.13 -18.97 10.91
C ILE A 272 14.12 -19.88 11.62
N GLY A 273 13.79 -21.18 11.70
CA GLY A 273 14.65 -22.24 12.19
C GLY A 273 15.17 -22.06 13.62
N THR A 274 15.26 -23.10 14.35
CA THR A 274 16.08 -23.20 15.59
C THR A 274 17.08 -24.31 15.40
#